data_1602f79e4abbd1e5c439d3c435025a7c
#
_entry.id   1602f79e4abbd1e5c439d3c435025a7c
#
_cell.length_a   1.000
_cell.length_b   1.000
_cell.length_c   1.000
_cell.angle_alpha   90.00
_cell.angle_beta   90.00
_cell.angle_gamma   90.00
#
_symmetry.space_group_name_H-M   'P 1'
#
loop_
_entity.id
_entity.type
_entity.pdbx_description
1 polymer ?
#
loop_
_entity_poly.entity_id
_entity_poly.type
_entity_poly.pdbx_seq_one_letter_code
_entity_poly.pdbx_strand_id
1 'polypeptide(L)'
;MDQLTEDFEKSLFSDTKDVLGDYIEVGVDALINNDAIKEFPIIKTFAAVLKIGKNIHDRNLLKQTLTFINEFNKNNISVERLNEYKNQIENDSKKCEEELGRVLLLLNNFIDKEKSIMLSKLFKAYVKQEISWNEFGEYSEIINRLFIQDFSFLKEIYLGRVNDTTDRNDIYRVERLNSLGIIVMSFKSSRISTINGVMSNRQDSYLTMNNNGKKFMNIIMN
;
A
#
# COMPACT_ATOMS: atom_id res chain seq x y z
N MET A 1 23.78 3.35 -8.92
CA MET A 1 22.65 2.70 -8.24
C MET A 1 23.10 2.34 -6.83
N ASP A 2 22.27 2.58 -5.83
CA ASP A 2 22.55 2.21 -4.45
C ASP A 2 22.47 0.68 -4.30
N GLN A 3 23.40 0.09 -3.52
CA GLN A 3 23.48 -1.36 -3.28
C GLN A 3 22.14 -1.94 -2.77
N LEU A 4 21.42 -1.18 -1.94
CA LEU A 4 20.13 -1.60 -1.40
C LEU A 4 19.06 -1.76 -2.51
N THR A 5 19.02 -0.82 -3.46
CA THR A 5 18.10 -0.86 -4.61
C THR A 5 18.42 -2.06 -5.53
N GLU A 6 19.70 -2.32 -5.77
CA GLU A 6 20.15 -3.48 -6.56
C GLU A 6 19.79 -4.82 -5.90
N ASP A 7 19.98 -4.96 -4.60
CA ASP A 7 19.66 -6.19 -3.88
C ASP A 7 18.13 -6.35 -3.70
N PHE A 8 17.40 -5.24 -3.65
CA PHE A 8 15.92 -5.27 -3.70
C PHE A 8 15.43 -5.75 -5.06
N GLU A 9 15.98 -5.24 -6.17
CA GLU A 9 15.68 -5.70 -7.52
C GLU A 9 15.91 -7.21 -7.66
N LYS A 10 17.12 -7.69 -7.32
CA LYS A 10 17.48 -9.12 -7.36
C LYS A 10 16.52 -9.96 -6.54
N SER A 11 16.10 -9.45 -5.37
CA SER A 11 15.18 -10.15 -4.48
C SER A 11 13.75 -10.17 -5.02
N LEU A 12 13.31 -9.09 -5.65
CA LEU A 12 11.96 -8.96 -6.21
C LEU A 12 11.72 -9.96 -7.35
N PHE A 13 12.74 -10.20 -8.18
CA PHE A 13 12.67 -11.09 -9.34
C PHE A 13 13.33 -12.48 -9.10
N SER A 14 13.62 -12.81 -7.85
CA SER A 14 14.21 -14.10 -7.48
C SER A 14 13.23 -15.26 -7.65
N ASP A 15 13.72 -16.44 -8.06
CA ASP A 15 12.91 -17.65 -8.18
C ASP A 15 12.59 -18.30 -6.81
N THR A 16 13.24 -17.89 -5.73
CA THR A 16 13.06 -18.44 -4.36
C THR A 16 11.87 -17.84 -3.59
N LYS A 17 10.80 -17.51 -4.31
CA LYS A 17 9.63 -16.77 -3.81
C LYS A 17 8.83 -17.48 -2.71
N ASP A 18 8.71 -18.81 -2.85
CA ASP A 18 7.77 -19.59 -2.03
C ASP A 18 8.22 -19.76 -0.57
N VAL A 19 9.50 -19.49 -0.31
CA VAL A 19 10.09 -19.67 1.02
C VAL A 19 9.84 -18.47 1.94
N LEU A 20 9.60 -17.26 1.41
CA LEU A 20 9.51 -16.04 2.22
C LEU A 20 8.22 -15.97 3.07
N GLY A 21 7.12 -16.56 2.59
CA GLY A 21 5.81 -16.46 3.26
C GLY A 21 5.82 -16.97 4.69
N ASP A 22 6.44 -18.12 4.91
CA ASP A 22 6.47 -18.80 6.21
C ASP A 22 7.36 -18.09 7.23
N TYR A 23 8.32 -17.30 6.76
CA TYR A 23 9.31 -16.65 7.63
C TYR A 23 8.98 -15.20 8.02
N ILE A 24 8.08 -14.53 7.33
CA ILE A 24 7.71 -13.12 7.63
C ILE A 24 7.07 -12.99 9.02
N GLU A 25 6.44 -14.07 9.52
CA GLU A 25 5.83 -14.10 10.86
C GLU A 25 6.83 -14.35 12.00
N VAL A 26 8.02 -14.85 11.68
CA VAL A 26 9.00 -15.36 12.68
C VAL A 26 9.89 -14.26 13.27
N GLY A 27 9.82 -13.04 12.83
CA GLY A 27 10.65 -11.94 13.35
C GLY A 27 12.04 -11.82 12.69
N VAL A 28 12.53 -10.59 12.60
CA VAL A 28 13.74 -10.23 11.83
C VAL A 28 15.01 -10.94 12.29
N ASP A 29 15.18 -11.18 13.60
CA ASP A 29 16.37 -11.85 14.12
C ASP A 29 16.45 -13.33 13.69
N ALA A 30 15.31 -14.00 13.64
CA ALA A 30 15.25 -15.38 13.15
C ALA A 30 15.48 -15.45 11.62
N LEU A 31 15.02 -14.46 10.87
CA LEU A 31 15.26 -14.33 9.43
C LEU A 31 16.75 -14.21 9.11
N ILE A 32 17.46 -13.32 9.79
CA ILE A 32 18.89 -13.04 9.55
C ILE A 32 19.77 -14.25 9.89
N ASN A 33 19.35 -15.07 10.84
CA ASN A 33 20.10 -16.24 11.31
C ASN A 33 19.66 -17.55 10.65
N ASN A 34 18.69 -17.52 9.73
CA ASN A 34 18.17 -18.74 9.08
C ASN A 34 19.00 -19.10 7.85
N ASP A 35 19.60 -20.28 7.87
CA ASP A 35 20.47 -20.77 6.79
C ASP A 35 19.76 -20.90 5.43
N ALA A 36 18.44 -21.11 5.42
CA ALA A 36 17.68 -21.27 4.18
C ALA A 36 17.46 -19.95 3.41
N ILE A 37 17.44 -18.81 4.12
CA ILE A 37 17.10 -17.51 3.52
C ILE A 37 18.16 -16.42 3.73
N LYS A 38 19.19 -16.65 4.56
CA LYS A 38 20.26 -15.65 4.81
C LYS A 38 21.00 -15.21 3.55
N GLU A 39 21.03 -16.07 2.53
CA GLU A 39 21.66 -15.77 1.23
C GLU A 39 20.76 -14.97 0.28
N PHE A 40 19.49 -14.73 0.66
CA PHE A 40 18.59 -13.89 -0.10
C PHE A 40 19.14 -12.45 -0.16
N PRO A 41 19.30 -11.83 -1.35
CA PRO A 41 20.12 -10.62 -1.50
C PRO A 41 19.77 -9.51 -0.50
N ILE A 42 18.49 -9.16 -0.39
CA ILE A 42 18.06 -8.09 0.53
C ILE A 42 18.30 -8.45 2.01
N ILE A 43 18.12 -9.71 2.40
CA ILE A 43 18.38 -10.17 3.77
C ILE A 43 19.86 -10.08 4.10
N LYS A 44 20.73 -10.46 3.16
CA LYS A 44 22.18 -10.39 3.31
C LYS A 44 22.68 -8.97 3.53
N THR A 45 22.15 -8.02 2.77
CA THR A 45 22.48 -6.60 2.92
C THR A 45 22.04 -6.08 4.29
N PHE A 46 20.83 -6.34 4.71
CA PHE A 46 20.36 -5.93 6.03
C PHE A 46 21.08 -6.67 7.17
N ALA A 47 21.46 -7.93 7.01
CA ALA A 47 22.24 -8.66 7.99
C ALA A 47 23.61 -8.04 8.23
N ALA A 48 24.26 -7.52 7.19
CA ALA A 48 25.53 -6.80 7.31
C ALA A 48 25.34 -5.49 8.09
N VAL A 49 24.33 -4.70 7.79
CA VAL A 49 24.01 -3.44 8.50
C VAL A 49 23.62 -3.68 9.95
N LEU A 50 22.75 -4.66 10.23
CA LEU A 50 22.24 -4.96 11.56
C LEU A 50 23.27 -5.60 12.50
N LYS A 51 24.32 -6.25 11.95
CA LYS A 51 25.47 -6.72 12.75
C LYS A 51 26.28 -5.56 13.33
N ILE A 52 26.31 -4.41 12.66
CA ILE A 52 27.06 -3.21 13.08
C ILE A 52 26.23 -2.38 14.09
N GLY A 53 24.91 -2.33 13.94
CA GLY A 53 24.01 -1.60 14.84
C GLY A 53 22.61 -2.19 14.89
N LYS A 54 22.08 -2.41 16.09
CA LYS A 54 20.70 -2.92 16.28
C LYS A 54 19.69 -1.79 16.10
N ASN A 55 19.61 -1.22 14.89
CA ASN A 55 18.69 -0.13 14.60
C ASN A 55 17.27 -0.66 14.36
N ILE A 56 16.30 -0.17 15.12
CA ILE A 56 14.89 -0.56 15.02
C ILE A 56 14.29 -0.15 13.66
N HIS A 57 14.80 0.93 13.10
CA HIS A 57 14.37 1.45 11.80
C HIS A 57 14.75 0.49 10.65
N ASP A 58 16.00 -0.01 10.64
CA ASP A 58 16.47 -0.95 9.62
C ASP A 58 15.73 -2.29 9.70
N ARG A 59 15.40 -2.73 10.92
CA ARG A 59 14.56 -3.91 11.14
C ARG A 59 13.15 -3.74 10.59
N ASN A 60 12.56 -2.55 10.79
CA ASN A 60 11.25 -2.25 10.25
C ASN A 60 11.30 -2.22 8.72
N LEU A 61 12.27 -1.53 8.12
CA LEU A 61 12.44 -1.47 6.68
C LEU A 61 12.59 -2.87 6.07
N LEU A 62 13.42 -3.75 6.64
CA LEU A 62 13.54 -5.13 6.19
C LEU A 62 12.19 -5.86 6.24
N LYS A 63 11.45 -5.73 7.35
CA LYS A 63 10.12 -6.35 7.49
C LYS A 63 9.15 -5.86 6.43
N GLN A 64 9.07 -4.55 6.20
CA GLN A 64 8.19 -3.95 5.19
C GLN A 64 8.59 -4.39 3.78
N THR A 65 9.90 -4.43 3.49
CA THR A 65 10.44 -4.88 2.19
C THR A 65 10.11 -6.34 1.91
N LEU A 66 10.31 -7.23 2.88
CA LEU A 66 9.96 -8.64 2.72
C LEU A 66 8.45 -8.86 2.58
N THR A 67 7.64 -8.11 3.32
CA THR A 67 6.17 -8.13 3.18
C THR A 67 5.74 -7.71 1.77
N PHE A 68 6.35 -6.66 1.22
CA PHE A 68 6.13 -6.20 -0.14
C PHE A 68 6.51 -7.26 -1.17
N ILE A 69 7.74 -7.83 -1.09
CA ILE A 69 8.23 -8.86 -2.02
C ILE A 69 7.31 -10.09 -1.99
N ASN A 70 6.96 -10.57 -0.80
CA ASN A 70 6.08 -11.73 -0.64
C ASN A 70 4.71 -11.47 -1.29
N GLU A 71 4.11 -10.31 -1.07
CA GLU A 71 2.83 -9.96 -1.69
C GLU A 71 2.96 -9.77 -3.20
N PHE A 72 4.05 -9.15 -3.69
CA PHE A 72 4.31 -8.99 -5.13
C PHE A 72 4.36 -10.33 -5.84
N ASN A 73 4.95 -11.33 -5.20
CA ASN A 73 5.11 -12.67 -5.74
C ASN A 73 3.87 -13.58 -5.60
N LYS A 74 2.88 -13.18 -4.78
CA LYS A 74 1.57 -13.85 -4.73
C LYS A 74 0.73 -13.50 -5.94
N ASN A 75 0.89 -14.27 -7.03
CA ASN A 75 -0.01 -14.32 -8.18
C ASN A 75 -0.10 -13.12 -9.16
N ASN A 76 -0.28 -13.50 -10.43
CA ASN A 76 -1.07 -12.86 -11.47
C ASN A 76 -0.42 -11.74 -12.30
N ILE A 77 0.90 -11.68 -12.38
CA ILE A 77 1.54 -11.01 -13.52
C ILE A 77 1.89 -12.11 -14.53
N SER A 78 1.51 -11.95 -15.80
CA SER A 78 1.94 -12.93 -16.81
C SER A 78 3.47 -12.95 -16.92
N VAL A 79 4.02 -14.13 -17.24
CA VAL A 79 5.48 -14.31 -17.33
C VAL A 79 6.08 -13.35 -18.35
N GLU A 80 5.40 -13.14 -19.47
CA GLU A 80 5.83 -12.22 -20.53
C GLU A 80 5.92 -10.79 -19.98
N ARG A 81 4.89 -10.36 -19.26
CA ARG A 81 4.83 -9.00 -18.73
C ARG A 81 5.84 -8.75 -17.64
N LEU A 82 6.04 -9.72 -16.76
CA LEU A 82 7.06 -9.66 -15.72
C LEU A 82 8.48 -9.57 -16.33
N ASN A 83 8.76 -10.38 -17.34
CA ASN A 83 10.04 -10.37 -18.05
C ASN A 83 10.28 -9.06 -18.82
N GLU A 84 9.25 -8.50 -19.46
CA GLU A 84 9.35 -7.18 -20.10
C GLU A 84 9.74 -6.09 -19.09
N TYR A 85 9.07 -6.06 -17.95
CA TYR A 85 9.35 -5.07 -16.91
C TYR A 85 10.75 -5.29 -16.31
N LYS A 86 11.12 -6.54 -15.99
CA LYS A 86 12.45 -6.91 -15.50
C LYS A 86 13.54 -6.43 -16.47
N ASN A 87 13.41 -6.72 -17.76
CA ASN A 87 14.36 -6.27 -18.79
C ASN A 87 14.47 -4.75 -18.86
N GLN A 88 13.37 -4.00 -18.67
CA GLN A 88 13.42 -2.54 -18.63
C GLN A 88 14.23 -2.02 -17.45
N ILE A 89 14.04 -2.61 -16.28
CA ILE A 89 14.75 -2.23 -15.05
C ILE A 89 16.25 -2.60 -15.13
N GLU A 90 16.59 -3.81 -15.59
CA GLU A 90 17.97 -4.29 -15.73
C GLU A 90 18.78 -3.47 -16.75
N ASN A 91 18.14 -2.97 -17.81
CA ASN A 91 18.81 -2.19 -18.87
C ASN A 91 18.81 -0.67 -18.65
N ASP A 92 18.09 -0.17 -17.66
CA ASP A 92 18.00 1.25 -17.33
C ASP A 92 18.18 1.48 -15.82
N SER A 93 19.42 1.66 -15.40
CA SER A 93 19.76 1.90 -13.98
C SER A 93 19.12 3.16 -13.40
N LYS A 94 18.84 4.18 -14.22
CA LYS A 94 18.15 5.39 -13.78
C LYS A 94 16.68 5.09 -13.49
N LYS A 95 16.02 4.35 -14.36
CA LYS A 95 14.64 3.89 -14.15
C LYS A 95 14.55 2.98 -12.93
N CYS A 96 15.49 2.06 -12.78
CA CYS A 96 15.57 1.20 -11.59
C CYS A 96 15.64 2.01 -10.29
N GLU A 97 16.51 2.99 -10.23
CA GLU A 97 16.67 3.85 -9.06
C GLU A 97 15.43 4.73 -8.81
N GLU A 98 14.83 5.26 -9.86
CA GLU A 98 13.62 6.07 -9.76
C GLU A 98 12.42 5.24 -9.26
N GLU A 99 12.19 4.06 -9.82
CA GLU A 99 11.00 3.26 -9.52
C GLU A 99 11.18 2.40 -8.26
N LEU A 100 12.22 1.57 -8.19
CA LEU A 100 12.45 0.70 -7.04
C LEU A 100 12.98 1.46 -5.83
N GLY A 101 13.81 2.49 -6.04
CA GLY A 101 14.26 3.40 -4.98
C GLY A 101 13.07 4.13 -4.35
N ARG A 102 12.10 4.61 -5.16
CA ARG A 102 10.87 5.22 -4.64
C ARG A 102 10.05 4.24 -3.81
N VAL A 103 9.91 2.99 -4.24
CA VAL A 103 9.24 1.94 -3.47
C VAL A 103 9.92 1.75 -2.11
N LEU A 104 11.26 1.64 -2.07
CA LEU A 104 12.01 1.50 -0.82
C LEU A 104 11.81 2.71 0.12
N LEU A 105 11.81 3.94 -0.41
CA LEU A 105 11.53 5.13 0.38
C LEU A 105 10.12 5.12 1.00
N LEU A 106 9.12 4.66 0.26
CA LEU A 106 7.76 4.51 0.78
C LEU A 106 7.70 3.44 1.87
N LEU A 107 8.32 2.27 1.64
CA LEU A 107 8.39 1.18 2.62
C LEU A 107 9.08 1.62 3.91
N ASN A 108 10.09 2.47 3.80
CA ASN A 108 10.81 3.05 4.93
C ASN A 108 9.94 3.93 5.84
N ASN A 109 8.88 4.53 5.28
CA ASN A 109 7.93 5.36 6.03
C ASN A 109 6.79 4.56 6.67
N PHE A 110 6.63 3.27 6.33
CA PHE A 110 5.52 2.48 6.82
C PHE A 110 5.86 1.80 8.16
N ILE A 111 4.88 1.79 9.06
CA ILE A 111 4.90 1.02 10.30
C ILE A 111 3.99 -0.20 10.13
N ASP A 112 2.83 -0.01 9.54
CA ASP A 112 1.80 -1.02 9.35
C ASP A 112 2.11 -1.88 8.12
N LYS A 113 2.19 -3.21 8.28
CA LYS A 113 2.46 -4.16 7.18
C LYS A 113 1.38 -4.12 6.09
N GLU A 114 0.17 -3.75 6.46
CA GLU A 114 -0.96 -3.61 5.55
C GLU A 114 -0.69 -2.57 4.46
N LYS A 115 0.04 -1.50 4.78
CA LYS A 115 0.46 -0.49 3.78
C LYS A 115 1.45 -1.05 2.78
N SER A 116 2.37 -1.91 3.20
CA SER A 116 3.30 -2.59 2.30
C SER A 116 2.59 -3.58 1.38
N ILE A 117 1.57 -4.27 1.87
CA ILE A 117 0.70 -5.12 1.06
C ILE A 117 -0.05 -4.29 0.00
N MET A 118 -0.66 -3.18 0.42
CA MET A 118 -1.36 -2.26 -0.50
C MET A 118 -0.41 -1.70 -1.56
N LEU A 119 0.78 -1.25 -1.16
CA LEU A 119 1.79 -0.73 -2.07
C LEU A 119 2.23 -1.78 -3.09
N SER A 120 2.40 -3.04 -2.66
CA SER A 120 2.74 -4.14 -3.55
C SER A 120 1.66 -4.43 -4.59
N LYS A 121 0.38 -4.43 -4.19
CA LYS A 121 -0.75 -4.57 -5.11
C LYS A 121 -0.80 -3.43 -6.13
N LEU A 122 -0.55 -2.21 -5.66
CA LEU A 122 -0.49 -1.03 -6.51
C LEU A 122 0.67 -1.13 -7.52
N PHE A 123 1.85 -1.58 -7.07
CA PHE A 123 3.01 -1.78 -7.93
C PHE A 123 2.78 -2.90 -8.96
N LYS A 124 2.08 -3.99 -8.57
CA LYS A 124 1.63 -5.02 -9.52
C LYS A 124 0.73 -4.43 -10.62
N ALA A 125 -0.21 -3.56 -10.27
CA ALA A 125 -1.08 -2.90 -11.25
C ALA A 125 -0.27 -2.02 -12.21
N TYR A 126 0.78 -1.34 -11.73
CA TYR A 126 1.72 -0.60 -12.56
C TYR A 126 2.50 -1.53 -13.51
N VAL A 127 3.10 -2.59 -13.00
CA VAL A 127 3.84 -3.58 -13.80
C VAL A 127 2.94 -4.21 -14.88
N LYS A 128 1.67 -4.44 -14.59
CA LYS A 128 0.65 -4.91 -15.53
C LYS A 128 0.18 -3.84 -16.53
N GLN A 129 0.61 -2.59 -16.39
CA GLN A 129 0.12 -1.42 -17.16
C GLN A 129 -1.38 -1.10 -16.98
N GLU A 130 -1.98 -1.51 -15.88
CA GLU A 130 -3.35 -1.14 -15.50
C GLU A 130 -3.42 0.31 -15.02
N ILE A 131 -2.28 0.83 -14.52
CA ILE A 131 -2.07 2.23 -14.14
C ILE A 131 -0.73 2.74 -14.66
N SER A 132 -0.65 4.05 -14.87
CA SER A 132 0.60 4.76 -15.21
C SER A 132 1.49 4.97 -13.98
N TRP A 133 2.77 5.35 -14.20
CA TRP A 133 3.68 5.73 -13.11
C TRP A 133 3.19 6.95 -12.31
N ASN A 134 2.55 7.91 -12.98
CA ASN A 134 1.94 9.05 -12.30
C ASN A 134 0.79 8.62 -11.38
N GLU A 135 -0.10 7.74 -11.84
CA GLU A 135 -1.18 7.19 -11.02
C GLU A 135 -0.63 6.35 -9.86
N PHE A 136 0.46 5.59 -10.08
CA PHE A 136 1.16 4.91 -8.99
C PHE A 136 1.65 5.91 -7.94
N GLY A 137 2.22 7.03 -8.38
CA GLY A 137 2.63 8.12 -7.49
C GLY A 137 1.47 8.69 -6.66
N GLU A 138 0.36 9.02 -7.30
CA GLU A 138 -0.84 9.55 -6.63
C GLU A 138 -1.43 8.55 -5.62
N TYR A 139 -1.59 7.30 -6.01
CA TYR A 139 -2.16 6.26 -5.14
C TYR A 139 -1.23 5.87 -3.99
N SER A 140 0.09 5.90 -4.20
CA SER A 140 1.03 5.66 -3.12
C SER A 140 1.00 6.75 -2.05
N GLU A 141 0.72 8.02 -2.42
CA GLU A 141 0.48 9.08 -1.45
C GLU A 141 -0.82 8.87 -0.66
N ILE A 142 -1.86 8.33 -1.31
CA ILE A 142 -3.09 7.93 -0.59
C ILE A 142 -2.74 6.87 0.46
N ILE A 143 -2.00 5.81 0.11
CA ILE A 143 -1.58 4.75 1.05
C ILE A 143 -0.73 5.35 2.19
N ASN A 144 0.21 6.23 1.87
CA ASN A 144 1.09 6.86 2.85
C ASN A 144 0.29 7.63 3.92
N ARG A 145 -0.72 8.38 3.50
CA ARG A 145 -1.56 9.22 4.37
C ARG A 145 -2.77 8.51 4.98
N LEU A 146 -3.15 7.34 4.47
CA LEU A 146 -4.28 6.56 4.98
C LEU A 146 -4.00 6.05 6.40
N PHE A 147 -4.92 6.28 7.32
CA PHE A 147 -4.93 5.59 8.61
C PHE A 147 -5.49 4.18 8.43
N ILE A 148 -4.75 3.18 8.85
CA ILE A 148 -5.15 1.77 8.67
C ILE A 148 -6.49 1.46 9.35
N GLN A 149 -6.76 2.11 10.48
CA GLN A 149 -8.03 1.99 11.20
C GLN A 149 -9.24 2.49 10.39
N ASP A 150 -9.01 3.37 9.40
CA ASP A 150 -10.08 3.86 8.53
C ASP A 150 -10.32 2.97 7.30
N PHE A 151 -9.43 2.01 7.05
CA PHE A 151 -9.53 1.15 5.86
C PHE A 151 -10.79 0.28 5.88
N SER A 152 -11.19 -0.25 7.05
CA SER A 152 -12.42 -1.00 7.19
C SER A 152 -13.66 -0.15 6.85
N PHE A 153 -13.69 1.09 7.31
CA PHE A 153 -14.75 2.03 7.02
C PHE A 153 -14.77 2.44 5.52
N LEU A 154 -13.60 2.70 4.93
CA LEU A 154 -13.46 2.94 3.49
C LEU A 154 -13.98 1.76 2.65
N LYS A 155 -13.73 0.53 3.09
CA LYS A 155 -14.26 -0.67 2.46
C LYS A 155 -15.79 -0.73 2.51
N GLU A 156 -16.40 -0.36 3.62
CA GLU A 156 -17.87 -0.33 3.74
C GLU A 156 -18.50 0.73 2.82
N ILE A 157 -17.84 1.91 2.66
CA ILE A 157 -18.25 2.93 1.68
C ILE A 157 -18.13 2.38 0.25
N TYR A 158 -17.01 1.71 -0.07
CA TYR A 158 -16.78 1.10 -1.39
C TYR A 158 -17.84 0.07 -1.74
N LEU A 159 -18.25 -0.76 -0.78
CA LEU A 159 -19.30 -1.77 -0.94
C LEU A 159 -20.72 -1.18 -0.94
N GLY A 160 -20.88 0.13 -0.75
CA GLY A 160 -22.18 0.81 -0.69
C GLY A 160 -22.99 0.50 0.58
N ARG A 161 -22.34 -0.03 1.63
CA ARG A 161 -22.99 -0.35 2.91
C ARG A 161 -23.09 0.86 3.83
N VAL A 162 -22.22 1.84 3.64
CA VAL A 162 -22.23 3.14 4.29
C VAL A 162 -22.33 4.21 3.21
N ASN A 163 -23.40 4.99 3.25
CA ASN A 163 -23.71 6.01 2.25
C ASN A 163 -24.20 7.34 2.85
N ASP A 164 -24.18 7.47 4.18
CA ASP A 164 -24.52 8.69 4.89
C ASP A 164 -23.60 8.95 6.08
N THR A 165 -23.77 10.12 6.72
CA THR A 165 -23.01 10.56 7.90
C THR A 165 -23.93 10.76 9.11
N THR A 166 -24.97 9.97 9.21
CA THR A 166 -25.95 10.10 10.32
C THR A 166 -25.31 9.81 11.67
N ASP A 167 -24.29 8.99 11.74
CA ASP A 167 -23.50 8.80 12.96
C ASP A 167 -22.39 9.87 13.04
N ARG A 168 -22.61 10.88 13.91
CA ARG A 168 -21.63 11.94 14.17
C ARG A 168 -20.31 11.44 14.73
N ASN A 169 -20.26 10.22 15.26
CA ASN A 169 -19.03 9.64 15.81
C ASN A 169 -18.00 9.31 14.73
N ASP A 170 -18.40 9.10 13.48
CA ASP A 170 -17.52 8.78 12.35
C ASP A 170 -17.17 9.98 11.45
N ILE A 171 -17.68 11.19 11.74
CA ILE A 171 -17.46 12.37 10.88
C ILE A 171 -15.97 12.64 10.66
N TYR A 172 -15.14 12.47 11.68
CA TYR A 172 -13.69 12.70 11.58
C TYR A 172 -13.00 11.71 10.62
N ARG A 173 -13.50 10.47 10.50
CA ARG A 173 -13.03 9.49 9.53
C ARG A 173 -13.41 9.91 8.11
N VAL A 174 -14.64 10.37 7.94
CA VAL A 174 -15.13 10.88 6.67
C VAL A 174 -14.30 12.07 6.20
N GLU A 175 -14.01 13.03 7.08
CA GLU A 175 -13.18 14.20 6.77
C GLU A 175 -11.77 13.79 6.36
N ARG A 176 -11.13 12.85 7.08
CA ARG A 176 -9.83 12.31 6.69
C ARG A 176 -9.86 11.63 5.32
N LEU A 177 -10.82 10.75 5.07
CA LEU A 177 -10.95 10.05 3.78
C LEU A 177 -11.29 11.02 2.64
N ASN A 178 -12.12 12.04 2.90
CA ASN A 178 -12.39 13.10 1.93
C ASN A 178 -11.13 13.90 1.59
N SER A 179 -10.27 14.17 2.57
CA SER A 179 -8.99 14.87 2.36
C SER A 179 -7.98 14.07 1.52
N LEU A 180 -8.17 12.76 1.36
CA LEU A 180 -7.41 11.91 0.45
C LEU A 180 -7.92 11.99 -1.00
N GLY A 181 -9.04 12.66 -1.25
CA GLY A 181 -9.62 12.82 -2.58
C GLY A 181 -10.25 11.57 -3.16
N ILE A 182 -10.61 10.57 -2.33
CA ILE A 182 -11.17 9.29 -2.78
C ILE A 182 -12.68 9.13 -2.53
N ILE A 183 -13.22 9.92 -1.62
CA ILE A 183 -14.66 10.00 -1.36
C ILE A 183 -15.15 11.44 -1.53
N VAL A 184 -16.44 11.59 -1.72
CA VAL A 184 -17.13 12.88 -1.80
C VAL A 184 -18.26 12.88 -0.80
N MET A 185 -18.31 13.93 0.02
CA MET A 185 -19.43 14.23 0.88
C MET A 185 -20.31 15.28 0.18
N SER A 186 -21.56 14.96 -0.04
CA SER A 186 -22.57 15.87 -0.60
C SER A 186 -23.71 16.08 0.38
N PHE A 187 -24.26 17.29 0.38
CA PHE A 187 -25.38 17.67 1.25
C PHE A 187 -26.64 17.84 0.40
N LYS A 188 -27.76 17.21 0.78
CA LYS A 188 -29.05 17.60 0.25
C LYS A 188 -29.55 18.82 1.01
N SER A 189 -30.19 19.75 0.31
CA SER A 189 -30.86 20.88 0.95
C SER A 189 -31.89 20.35 1.95
N SER A 190 -31.81 20.84 3.19
CA SER A 190 -32.68 20.47 4.28
C SER A 190 -34.16 20.72 3.94
N ARG A 191 -34.99 19.68 4.11
CA ARG A 191 -36.43 19.91 4.28
C ARG A 191 -36.66 20.39 5.70
N ILE A 192 -37.16 21.59 5.84
CA ILE A 192 -37.64 22.09 7.13
C ILE A 192 -38.89 21.26 7.44
N SER A 193 -38.82 20.34 8.38
CA SER A 193 -39.99 19.64 8.91
C SER A 193 -40.32 20.19 10.28
N THR A 194 -41.55 20.65 10.45
CA THR A 194 -42.07 21.07 11.74
C THR A 194 -42.70 19.84 12.39
N ILE A 195 -42.06 19.26 13.42
CA ILE A 195 -42.61 18.22 14.25
C ILE A 195 -42.89 18.87 15.62
N ASN A 196 -44.16 18.90 16.02
CA ASN A 196 -44.58 19.47 17.31
C ASN A 196 -44.17 20.92 17.54
N GLY A 197 -44.17 21.77 16.50
CA GLY A 197 -43.81 23.22 16.62
C GLY A 197 -42.32 23.50 16.77
N VAL A 198 -41.45 22.49 16.73
CA VAL A 198 -39.99 22.65 16.73
C VAL A 198 -39.47 22.50 15.31
N MET A 199 -38.84 23.54 14.78
CA MET A 199 -38.11 23.51 13.51
C MET A 199 -36.88 22.63 13.68
N SER A 200 -36.87 21.44 13.09
CA SER A 200 -35.70 20.59 12.99
C SER A 200 -35.09 20.75 11.59
N ASN A 201 -33.92 21.33 11.52
CA ASN A 201 -33.13 21.44 10.31
C ASN A 201 -32.23 20.20 10.23
N ARG A 202 -32.72 19.15 9.59
CA ARG A 202 -31.93 17.94 9.34
C ARG A 202 -31.24 18.11 7.99
N GLN A 203 -29.95 18.30 8.02
CA GLN A 203 -29.12 18.29 6.83
C GLN A 203 -28.68 16.84 6.56
N ASP A 204 -29.31 16.21 5.57
CA ASP A 204 -28.92 14.87 5.15
C ASP A 204 -27.64 14.96 4.33
N SER A 205 -26.59 14.27 4.77
CA SER A 205 -25.33 14.16 4.06
C SER A 205 -25.19 12.78 3.42
N TYR A 206 -24.67 12.74 2.22
CA TYR A 206 -24.45 11.52 1.45
C TYR A 206 -22.96 11.32 1.21
N LEU A 207 -22.51 10.08 1.39
CA LEU A 207 -21.16 9.66 1.08
C LEU A 207 -21.15 8.88 -0.23
N THR A 208 -20.28 9.26 -1.14
CA THR A 208 -20.04 8.50 -2.36
C THR A 208 -18.55 8.40 -2.61
N MET A 209 -18.14 7.26 -3.16
CA MET A 209 -16.78 7.11 -3.64
C MET A 209 -16.70 7.64 -5.07
N ASN A 210 -15.75 8.53 -5.34
CA ASN A 210 -15.50 9.02 -6.69
C ASN A 210 -14.80 7.97 -7.57
N ASN A 211 -14.65 8.27 -8.87
CA ASN A 211 -14.04 7.30 -9.81
C ASN A 211 -12.58 6.96 -9.44
N ASN A 212 -11.82 7.93 -8.96
CA ASN A 212 -10.44 7.72 -8.52
C ASN A 212 -10.38 6.77 -7.31
N GLY A 213 -11.24 7.00 -6.30
CA GLY A 213 -11.39 6.12 -5.15
C GLY A 213 -11.83 4.70 -5.54
N LYS A 214 -12.77 4.57 -6.49
CA LYS A 214 -13.21 3.25 -6.99
C LYS A 214 -12.07 2.50 -7.67
N LYS A 215 -11.29 3.19 -8.52
CA LYS A 215 -10.12 2.58 -9.20
C LYS A 215 -9.07 2.15 -8.17
N PHE A 216 -8.75 3.02 -7.21
CA PHE A 216 -7.85 2.70 -6.11
C PHE A 216 -8.33 1.47 -5.33
N MET A 217 -9.59 1.45 -4.88
CA MET A 217 -10.13 0.33 -4.11
C MET A 217 -10.19 -0.98 -4.90
N ASN A 218 -10.50 -0.94 -6.20
CA ASN A 218 -10.43 -2.13 -7.05
C ASN A 218 -9.04 -2.76 -7.04
N ILE A 219 -7.99 -1.96 -7.10
CA ILE A 219 -6.61 -2.47 -7.08
C ILE A 219 -6.26 -3.07 -5.72
N ILE A 220 -6.62 -2.38 -4.64
CA ILE A 220 -6.24 -2.78 -3.28
C ILE A 220 -7.03 -4.00 -2.78
N MET A 221 -8.26 -4.18 -3.26
CA MET A 221 -9.13 -5.28 -2.82
C MET A 221 -8.90 -6.59 -3.59
N ASN A 222 -8.34 -6.53 -4.81
CA ASN A 222 -7.95 -7.69 -5.62
C ASN A 222 -6.52 -8.14 -5.29
#